data_4a25deab973e9da822aa07509a046e1e
#
_entry.id   4a25deab973e9da822aa07509a046e1e
#
_cell.length_a   1.000
_cell.length_b   1.000
_cell.length_c   1.000
_cell.angle_alpha   90.00
_cell.angle_beta   90.00
_cell.angle_gamma   90.00
#
_symmetry.space_group_name_H-M   'P 1'
#
loop_
_entity.id
_entity.type
_entity.pdbx_description
1 polymer ?
#
loop_
_entity_poly.entity_id
_entity_poly.type
_entity_poly.pdbx_seq_one_letter_code
_entity_poly.pdbx_strand_id
1 'polypeptide(L)'
;VAEAMQMGISTGLALAGFIPVTIYPRLDFLLLAMDQLVNHLDKLECMSQGQFRPQVIIRTMLGATYPLDPGPQHSGNYLMALRGMLTNINVWSVSQPASILETYRTALESMRSSIVIEVDRDKRLEYR
;
A
#
# COMPACT_ATOMS: atom_id res chain seq x y z
N VAL A 1 -11.01 13.20 -3.56
CA VAL A 1 -10.01 12.91 -4.59
C VAL A 1 -10.34 11.55 -5.19
N ALA A 2 -9.79 11.20 -6.34
CA ALA A 2 -10.20 10.04 -7.12
C ALA A 2 -9.25 8.85 -6.88
N GLU A 3 -9.26 8.27 -5.70
CA GLU A 3 -8.36 7.20 -5.27
C GLU A 3 -8.48 5.94 -6.14
N ALA A 4 -9.70 5.57 -6.54
CA ALA A 4 -9.92 4.46 -7.47
C ALA A 4 -9.31 4.75 -8.86
N MET A 5 -9.48 5.96 -9.38
CA MET A 5 -8.87 6.39 -10.64
C MET A 5 -7.33 6.39 -10.53
N GLN A 6 -6.78 6.86 -9.42
CA GLN A 6 -5.35 6.85 -9.14
C GLN A 6 -4.78 5.43 -9.21
N MET A 7 -5.45 4.44 -8.60
CA MET A 7 -5.03 3.04 -8.65
C MET A 7 -5.14 2.48 -10.07
N GLY A 8 -6.22 2.77 -10.79
CA GLY A 8 -6.41 2.34 -12.17
C GLY A 8 -5.34 2.89 -13.11
N ILE A 9 -4.99 4.18 -12.99
CA ILE A 9 -3.90 4.81 -13.74
C ILE A 9 -2.56 4.14 -13.40
N SER A 10 -2.28 3.88 -12.12
CA SER A 10 -1.05 3.21 -11.69
C SER A 10 -0.96 1.80 -12.28
N THR A 11 -2.07 1.06 -12.30
CA THR A 11 -2.13 -0.27 -12.94
C THR A 11 -1.85 -0.17 -14.45
N GLY A 12 -2.45 0.79 -15.14
CA GLY A 12 -2.22 1.03 -16.56
C GLY A 12 -0.76 1.41 -16.88
N LEU A 13 -0.15 2.26 -16.06
CA LEU A 13 1.28 2.60 -16.17
C LEU A 13 2.17 1.36 -15.98
N ALA A 14 1.84 0.50 -15.02
CA ALA A 14 2.59 -0.73 -14.81
C ALA A 14 2.48 -1.69 -16.00
N LEU A 15 1.32 -1.79 -16.64
CA LEU A 15 1.12 -2.57 -17.86
C LEU A 15 1.88 -1.97 -19.06
N ALA A 16 2.12 -0.65 -19.05
CA ALA A 16 2.94 0.04 -20.05
C ALA A 16 4.46 -0.09 -19.79
N GLY A 17 4.87 -0.85 -18.74
CA GLY A 17 6.28 -1.14 -18.45
C GLY A 17 6.94 -0.18 -17.45
N PHE A 18 6.18 0.70 -16.81
CA PHE A 18 6.68 1.54 -15.72
C PHE A 18 6.56 0.81 -14.37
N ILE A 19 7.27 1.29 -13.36
CA ILE A 19 7.08 0.91 -11.96
C ILE A 19 6.56 2.15 -11.21
N PRO A 20 5.25 2.41 -11.25
CA PRO A 20 4.69 3.59 -10.60
C PRO A 20 4.76 3.45 -9.07
N VAL A 21 5.11 4.54 -8.41
CA VAL A 21 4.94 4.71 -6.97
C VAL A 21 3.72 5.58 -6.74
N THR A 22 2.65 4.98 -6.21
CA THR A 22 1.40 5.69 -5.93
C THR A 22 1.23 5.90 -4.43
N ILE A 23 0.83 7.11 -4.03
CA ILE A 23 0.82 7.51 -2.62
C ILE A 23 -0.61 7.80 -2.17
N TYR A 24 -1.04 7.08 -1.16
CA TYR A 24 -2.25 7.35 -0.39
C TYR A 24 -1.82 7.91 0.97
N PRO A 25 -2.12 9.18 1.27
CA PRO A 25 -1.58 9.85 2.46
C PRO A 25 -1.91 9.16 3.79
N ARG A 26 -3.01 8.41 3.81
CA ARG A 26 -3.43 7.59 4.96
C ARG A 26 -4.02 6.28 4.46
N LEU A 27 -3.88 5.23 5.27
CA LEU A 27 -4.39 3.89 4.96
C LEU A 27 -5.92 3.90 4.75
N ASP A 28 -6.63 4.77 5.46
CA ASP A 28 -8.07 4.96 5.33
C ASP A 28 -8.49 5.38 3.90
N PHE A 29 -7.67 6.16 3.21
CA PHE A 29 -7.97 6.58 1.82
C PHE A 29 -7.74 5.46 0.81
N LEU A 30 -6.87 4.48 1.11
CA LEU A 30 -6.70 3.31 0.26
C LEU A 30 -8.00 2.49 0.14
N LEU A 31 -8.88 2.54 1.16
CA LEU A 31 -10.19 1.87 1.12
C LEU A 31 -11.06 2.32 -0.05
N LEU A 32 -10.91 3.57 -0.50
CA LEU A 32 -11.63 4.10 -1.67
C LEU A 32 -11.15 3.49 -3.00
N ALA A 33 -10.01 2.84 -3.00
CA ALA A 33 -9.43 2.18 -4.18
C ALA A 33 -9.53 0.64 -4.11
N MET A 34 -10.29 0.08 -3.16
CA MET A 34 -10.29 -1.37 -2.89
C MET A 34 -10.74 -2.21 -4.08
N ASP A 35 -11.70 -1.74 -4.86
CA ASP A 35 -12.14 -2.46 -6.07
C ASP A 35 -10.97 -2.59 -7.07
N GLN A 36 -10.29 -1.49 -7.36
CA GLN A 36 -9.13 -1.48 -8.26
C GLN A 36 -7.95 -2.30 -7.71
N LEU A 37 -7.78 -2.31 -6.40
CA LEU A 37 -6.71 -3.06 -5.73
C LEU A 37 -6.99 -4.56 -5.74
N VAL A 38 -8.17 -4.97 -5.22
CA VAL A 38 -8.49 -6.38 -4.94
C VAL A 38 -9.00 -7.11 -6.18
N ASN A 39 -9.90 -6.48 -6.95
CA ASN A 39 -10.55 -7.13 -8.08
C ASN A 39 -9.78 -6.98 -9.39
N HIS A 40 -8.91 -5.97 -9.49
CA HIS A 40 -8.11 -5.73 -10.69
C HIS A 40 -6.63 -6.01 -10.45
N LEU A 41 -5.89 -5.17 -9.75
CA LEU A 41 -4.44 -5.29 -9.61
C LEU A 41 -4.00 -6.65 -9.06
N ASP A 42 -4.64 -7.14 -7.98
CA ASP A 42 -4.33 -8.42 -7.35
C ASP A 42 -4.66 -9.63 -8.24
N LYS A 43 -5.67 -9.52 -9.09
CA LYS A 43 -6.16 -10.65 -9.92
C LYS A 43 -5.60 -10.67 -11.34
N LEU A 44 -4.96 -9.60 -11.80
CA LEU A 44 -4.58 -9.43 -13.19
C LEU A 44 -3.62 -10.52 -13.68
N GLU A 45 -2.64 -10.94 -12.87
CA GLU A 45 -1.75 -12.03 -13.20
C GLU A 45 -2.52 -13.35 -13.41
N CYS A 46 -3.45 -13.66 -12.52
CA CYS A 46 -4.29 -14.86 -12.62
C CYS A 46 -5.21 -14.79 -13.83
N MET A 47 -5.91 -13.68 -14.03
CA MET A 47 -6.86 -13.49 -15.13
C MET A 47 -6.18 -13.55 -16.50
N SER A 48 -4.95 -13.07 -16.61
CA SER A 48 -4.15 -13.09 -17.83
C SER A 48 -3.32 -14.37 -18.00
N GLN A 49 -3.49 -15.37 -17.13
CA GLN A 49 -2.69 -16.60 -17.15
C GLN A 49 -1.17 -16.31 -17.10
N GLY A 50 -0.77 -15.30 -16.31
CA GLY A 50 0.62 -14.91 -16.14
C GLY A 50 1.20 -14.02 -17.24
N GLN A 51 0.40 -13.61 -18.23
CA GLN A 51 0.88 -12.72 -19.31
C GLN A 51 1.14 -11.30 -18.81
N PHE A 52 0.35 -10.82 -17.85
CA PHE A 52 0.48 -9.49 -17.27
C PHE A 52 0.83 -9.58 -15.76
N ARG A 53 1.97 -9.03 -15.41
CA ARG A 53 2.49 -8.97 -14.05
C ARG A 53 2.80 -7.52 -13.69
N PRO A 54 1.78 -6.69 -13.45
CA PRO A 54 2.00 -5.29 -13.13
C PRO A 54 2.73 -5.16 -11.80
N GLN A 55 3.71 -4.27 -11.75
CA GLN A 55 4.43 -3.91 -10.53
C GLN A 55 4.12 -2.47 -10.15
N VAL A 56 3.33 -2.31 -9.10
CA VAL A 56 2.97 -1.00 -8.51
C VAL A 56 3.46 -0.96 -7.08
N ILE A 57 4.18 0.09 -6.70
CA ILE A 57 4.53 0.34 -5.31
C ILE A 57 3.50 1.31 -4.71
N ILE A 58 2.72 0.82 -3.77
CA ILE A 58 1.67 1.57 -3.09
C ILE A 58 2.23 2.01 -1.74
N ARG A 59 2.48 3.31 -1.60
CA ARG A 59 2.91 3.90 -0.34
C ARG A 59 1.71 4.43 0.42
N THR A 60 1.59 4.08 1.68
CA THR A 60 0.58 4.64 2.59
C THR A 60 1.11 4.67 4.01
N MET A 61 0.42 5.39 4.90
CA MET A 61 0.81 5.41 6.31
C MET A 61 -0.39 5.12 7.21
N LEU A 62 -0.10 4.46 8.33
CA LEU A 62 -1.00 4.37 9.45
C LEU A 62 -0.93 5.68 10.24
N GLY A 63 -2.05 6.35 10.37
CA GLY A 63 -2.09 7.68 10.97
C GLY A 63 -1.67 7.66 12.44
N ALA A 64 -0.79 8.58 12.82
CA ALA A 64 -0.46 8.86 14.22
C ALA A 64 -1.58 9.68 14.87
N THR A 65 -1.72 9.51 16.17
CA THR A 65 -2.65 10.30 17.00
C THR A 65 -1.95 11.47 17.73
N TYR A 66 -0.65 11.61 17.50
CA TYR A 66 0.16 12.69 18.06
C TYR A 66 1.09 13.26 16.98
N PRO A 67 1.36 14.58 16.95
CA PRO A 67 0.89 15.63 17.85
C PRO A 67 -0.57 16.08 17.65
N LEU A 68 -1.17 15.64 16.55
CA LEU A 68 -2.55 15.93 16.19
C LEU A 68 -3.32 14.63 16.02
N ASP A 69 -4.39 14.46 16.79
CA ASP A 69 -5.33 13.35 16.58
C ASP A 69 -6.29 13.68 15.43
N PRO A 70 -6.22 12.96 14.30
CA PRO A 70 -7.09 13.21 13.15
C PRO A 70 -8.49 12.59 13.33
N GLY A 71 -8.73 11.89 14.43
CA GLY A 71 -9.95 11.18 14.73
C GLY A 71 -10.06 9.80 14.07
N PRO A 72 -11.13 9.04 14.39
CA PRO A 72 -11.25 7.63 14.05
C PRO A 72 -11.36 7.34 12.54
N GLN A 73 -11.74 8.32 11.73
CA GLN A 73 -11.81 8.18 10.27
C GLN A 73 -10.44 8.22 9.57
N HIS A 74 -9.36 8.50 10.31
CA HIS A 74 -8.01 8.68 9.76
C HIS A 74 -6.93 7.91 10.53
N SER A 75 -7.33 6.97 11.37
CA SER A 75 -6.44 6.17 12.22
C SER A 75 -6.74 4.67 12.16
N GLY A 76 -7.47 4.22 11.14
CA GLY A 76 -7.83 2.83 10.96
C GLY A 76 -6.63 1.95 10.63
N ASN A 77 -6.51 0.79 11.30
CA ASN A 77 -5.47 -0.20 10.98
C ASN A 77 -6.08 -1.38 10.23
N TYR A 78 -5.89 -1.39 8.92
CA TYR A 78 -6.43 -2.43 8.03
C TYR A 78 -5.36 -3.43 7.55
N LEU A 79 -4.17 -3.45 8.18
CA LEU A 79 -3.05 -4.30 7.78
C LEU A 79 -3.43 -5.78 7.65
N MET A 80 -4.11 -6.32 8.67
CA MET A 80 -4.48 -7.75 8.67
C MET A 80 -5.58 -8.06 7.66
N ALA A 81 -6.52 -7.14 7.44
CA ALA A 81 -7.55 -7.27 6.42
C ALA A 81 -6.93 -7.30 5.02
N LEU A 82 -6.00 -6.41 4.71
CA LEU A 82 -5.27 -6.39 3.44
C LEU A 82 -4.49 -7.70 3.21
N ARG A 83 -3.78 -8.18 4.22
CA ARG A 83 -3.05 -9.47 4.15
C ARG A 83 -3.98 -10.66 3.93
N GLY A 84 -5.20 -10.60 4.46
CA GLY A 84 -6.19 -11.66 4.26
C GLY A 84 -6.88 -11.64 2.90
N MET A 85 -6.99 -10.47 2.27
CA MET A 85 -7.68 -10.30 0.99
C MET A 85 -6.77 -10.46 -0.23
N LEU A 86 -5.50 -10.05 -0.11
CA LEU A 86 -4.56 -9.98 -1.23
C LEU A 86 -3.74 -11.27 -1.33
N THR A 87 -3.61 -11.78 -2.54
CA THR A 87 -2.91 -13.04 -2.84
C THR A 87 -1.64 -12.85 -3.67
N ASN A 88 -1.62 -11.83 -4.53
CA ASN A 88 -0.50 -11.56 -5.44
C ASN A 88 0.23 -10.24 -5.14
N ILE A 89 -0.23 -9.50 -4.15
CA ILE A 89 0.36 -8.23 -3.72
C ILE A 89 1.00 -8.42 -2.34
N ASN A 90 2.26 -8.03 -2.23
CA ASN A 90 2.97 -8.06 -0.94
C ASN A 90 2.46 -6.93 -0.03
N VAL A 91 2.32 -7.20 1.27
CA VAL A 91 1.90 -6.19 2.25
C VAL A 91 2.96 -6.08 3.34
N TRP A 92 3.72 -5.00 3.29
CA TRP A 92 4.81 -4.68 4.21
C TRP A 92 4.34 -3.66 5.26
N SER A 93 4.86 -3.78 6.46
CA SER A 93 4.65 -2.80 7.52
C SER A 93 6.01 -2.35 8.04
N VAL A 94 6.26 -1.04 8.04
CA VAL A 94 7.53 -0.43 8.44
C VAL A 94 7.28 0.52 9.60
N SER A 95 7.90 0.24 10.75
CA SER A 95 7.80 1.05 11.96
C SER A 95 9.14 1.62 12.43
N GLN A 96 10.24 1.20 11.81
CA GLN A 96 11.59 1.67 12.16
C GLN A 96 12.18 2.45 11.00
N PRO A 97 12.66 3.68 11.20
CA PRO A 97 13.28 4.49 10.14
C PRO A 97 14.44 3.77 9.44
N ALA A 98 15.22 3.00 10.17
CA ALA A 98 16.34 2.25 9.63
C ALA A 98 15.93 1.16 8.63
N SER A 99 14.69 0.67 8.69
CA SER A 99 14.17 -0.39 7.81
C SER A 99 13.50 0.15 6.54
N ILE A 100 13.29 1.46 6.42
CA ILE A 100 12.53 2.05 5.30
C ILE A 100 13.20 1.72 3.98
N LEU A 101 14.48 2.05 3.84
CA LEU A 101 15.23 1.85 2.60
C LEU A 101 15.24 0.38 2.17
N GLU A 102 15.48 -0.52 3.11
CA GLU A 102 15.51 -1.96 2.85
C GLU A 102 14.14 -2.49 2.42
N THR A 103 13.06 -2.04 3.06
CA THR A 103 11.71 -2.45 2.68
C THR A 103 11.36 -2.02 1.27
N TYR A 104 11.67 -0.77 0.88
CA TYR A 104 11.41 -0.31 -0.49
C TYR A 104 12.29 -1.03 -1.51
N ARG A 105 13.55 -1.33 -1.18
CA ARG A 105 14.42 -2.15 -2.04
C ARG A 105 13.82 -3.53 -2.25
N THR A 106 13.43 -4.22 -1.18
CA THR A 106 12.78 -5.53 -1.24
C THR A 106 11.49 -5.49 -2.06
N ALA A 107 10.67 -4.45 -1.90
CA ALA A 107 9.46 -4.27 -2.67
C ALA A 107 9.74 -4.13 -4.18
N LEU A 108 10.78 -3.37 -4.55
CA LEU A 108 11.21 -3.22 -5.94
C LEU A 108 11.77 -4.53 -6.52
N GLU A 109 12.62 -5.21 -5.78
CA GLU A 109 13.27 -6.46 -6.21
C GLU A 109 12.31 -7.65 -6.25
N SER A 110 11.18 -7.58 -5.55
CA SER A 110 10.19 -8.67 -5.53
C SER A 110 9.51 -8.94 -6.87
N MET A 111 9.63 -8.03 -7.84
CA MET A 111 8.96 -8.08 -9.15
C MET A 111 7.42 -8.23 -9.04
N ARG A 112 6.85 -7.83 -7.92
CA ARG A 112 5.41 -7.87 -7.62
C ARG A 112 4.93 -6.53 -7.12
N SER A 113 3.66 -6.24 -7.32
CA SER A 113 3.04 -5.11 -6.64
C SER A 113 3.17 -5.24 -5.13
N SER A 114 3.39 -4.13 -4.45
CA SER A 114 3.65 -4.12 -3.01
C SER A 114 2.96 -2.92 -2.36
N ILE A 115 2.34 -3.15 -1.22
CA ILE A 115 1.85 -2.09 -0.33
C ILE A 115 2.88 -1.92 0.79
N VAL A 116 3.40 -0.72 0.96
CA VAL A 116 4.27 -0.35 2.07
C VAL A 116 3.49 0.57 3.00
N ILE A 117 3.17 0.06 4.19
CA ILE A 117 2.46 0.79 5.24
C ILE A 117 3.50 1.31 6.22
N GLU A 118 3.74 2.61 6.19
CA GLU A 118 4.60 3.28 7.15
C GLU A 118 3.82 3.52 8.44
N VAL A 119 4.32 3.00 9.55
CA VAL A 119 3.69 3.12 10.87
C VAL A 119 4.44 4.16 11.67
N ASP A 120 3.82 5.30 11.92
CA ASP A 120 4.37 6.27 12.86
C ASP A 120 4.12 5.77 14.29
N ARG A 121 5.20 5.54 15.03
CA ARG A 121 5.09 5.21 16.45
C ARG A 121 4.90 6.50 17.24
N ASP A 122 3.82 6.58 17.97
CA ASP A 122 3.64 7.61 18.98
C ASP A 122 4.75 7.46 20.02
N LYS A 123 5.76 8.34 19.95
CA LYS A 123 6.92 8.33 20.86
C LYS A 123 6.55 8.39 22.33
N ARG A 124 5.30 8.78 22.68
CA ARG A 124 4.84 8.78 24.07
C ARG A 124 4.63 7.38 24.66
N LEU A 125 4.45 6.37 23.81
CA LEU A 125 4.34 4.98 24.28
C LEU A 125 5.68 4.35 24.65
N GLU A 126 6.80 4.95 24.23
CA GLU A 126 8.15 4.49 24.57
C GLU A 126 8.62 4.95 25.96
N TYR A 127 7.89 5.87 26.61
CA TYR A 127 8.23 6.45 27.91
C TYR A 127 7.22 6.11 29.03
N ARG A 128 6.42 5.04 28.89
CA ARG A 128 5.54 4.53 29.94
C ARG A 128 5.96 3.15 30.39
#